data_a75c60519f526e9a9a43660bc5083e80
#
_entry.id   a75c60519f526e9a9a43660bc5083e80
#
_cell.length_a   1.000
_cell.length_b   1.000
_cell.length_c   1.000
_cell.angle_alpha   90.00
_cell.angle_beta   90.00
_cell.angle_gamma   90.00
#
_symmetry.space_group_name_H-M   'P 1'
#
loop_
_entity.id
_entity.type
_entity.pdbx_description
1 polymer ?
#
loop_
_entity_poly.entity_id
_entity_poly.type
_entity_poly.pdbx_seq_one_letter_code
_entity_poly.pdbx_strand_id
1 'polypeptide(L)'
;MNDDLREQMNALTNHMKHFHTWLEVKARDMEMAGGDPEVITKLINGADAMRDSANIYLSWARHYVNLSEGGASEAEEGEEDSADFQF
;
A
#
# COMPACT_ATOMS: atom_id res chain seq x y z
N MET A 1 15.88 -11.40 14.04
CA MET A 1 14.65 -11.54 14.48
C MET A 1 13.88 -10.37 14.11
N ASN A 2 14.19 -9.18 14.58
CA ASN A 2 13.44 -8.03 14.19
C ASN A 2 13.50 -7.82 12.72
N ASP A 3 14.58 -8.22 12.10
CA ASP A 3 14.69 -8.05 10.68
C ASP A 3 13.64 -8.83 9.95
N ASP A 4 13.21 -9.94 10.50
CA ASP A 4 12.23 -10.75 9.82
C ASP A 4 10.90 -10.02 9.69
N LEU A 5 10.49 -9.34 10.74
CA LEU A 5 9.23 -8.64 10.68
C LEU A 5 9.30 -7.44 9.74
N ARG A 6 10.41 -6.71 9.80
CA ARG A 6 10.57 -5.57 8.93
C ARG A 6 10.67 -6.03 7.48
N GLU A 7 11.32 -7.15 7.26
CA GLU A 7 11.44 -7.67 5.93
C GLU A 7 10.08 -8.10 5.39
N GLN A 8 9.26 -8.69 6.24
CA GLN A 8 7.92 -9.06 5.83
C GLN A 8 7.09 -7.83 5.49
N MET A 9 7.24 -6.75 6.25
CA MET A 9 6.52 -5.54 5.97
C MET A 9 6.95 -4.96 4.63
N ASN A 10 8.25 -5.00 4.35
CA ASN A 10 8.76 -4.49 3.09
C ASN A 10 8.25 -5.33 1.92
N ALA A 11 8.18 -6.64 2.11
CA ALA A 11 7.66 -7.52 1.06
C ALA A 11 6.19 -7.25 0.83
N LEU A 12 5.44 -7.01 1.90
CA LEU A 12 4.03 -6.71 1.76
C LEU A 12 3.84 -5.39 1.02
N THR A 13 4.64 -4.39 1.35
CA THR A 13 4.55 -3.11 0.69
C THR A 13 4.79 -3.28 -0.81
N ASN A 14 5.80 -4.06 -1.18
CA ASN A 14 6.09 -4.27 -2.59
C ASN A 14 4.97 -5.03 -3.28
N HIS A 15 4.38 -6.00 -2.61
CA HIS A 15 3.28 -6.73 -3.21
C HIS A 15 2.09 -5.82 -3.43
N MET A 16 1.80 -4.95 -2.49
CA MET A 16 0.67 -4.04 -2.63
C MET A 16 0.89 -3.08 -3.79
N LYS A 17 2.13 -2.59 -3.93
CA LYS A 17 2.44 -1.70 -5.03
C LYS A 17 2.28 -2.41 -6.36
N HIS A 18 2.75 -3.65 -6.44
CA HIS A 18 2.65 -4.38 -7.69
C HIS A 18 1.21 -4.68 -8.04
N PHE A 19 0.42 -5.05 -7.06
CA PHE A 19 -0.98 -5.35 -7.32
C PHE A 19 -1.70 -4.09 -7.80
N HIS A 20 -1.41 -2.96 -7.18
CA HIS A 20 -2.00 -1.70 -7.59
C HIS A 20 -1.62 -1.40 -9.05
N THR A 21 -0.36 -1.61 -9.40
CA THR A 21 0.09 -1.38 -10.76
C THR A 21 -0.63 -2.30 -11.74
N TRP A 22 -0.83 -3.56 -11.34
CA TRP A 22 -1.50 -4.48 -12.23
C TRP A 22 -2.97 -4.13 -12.43
N LEU A 23 -3.61 -3.56 -11.43
CA LEU A 23 -4.97 -3.09 -11.61
C LEU A 23 -5.02 -1.96 -12.62
N GLU A 24 -4.05 -1.06 -12.55
CA GLU A 24 -4.01 0.04 -13.49
C GLU A 24 -3.70 -0.45 -14.91
N VAL A 25 -2.80 -1.42 -15.01
CA VAL A 25 -2.47 -1.99 -16.31
C VAL A 25 -3.69 -2.66 -16.89
N LYS A 26 -4.43 -3.41 -16.05
CA LYS A 26 -5.60 -4.10 -16.55
C LYS A 26 -6.66 -3.09 -17.03
N ALA A 27 -6.85 -2.01 -16.29
CA ALA A 27 -7.81 -1.00 -16.70
C ALA A 27 -7.42 -0.38 -18.04
N ARG A 28 -6.12 -0.14 -18.22
CA ARG A 28 -5.67 0.44 -19.46
C ARG A 28 -5.83 -0.55 -20.61
N ASP A 29 -5.53 -1.82 -20.37
CA ASP A 29 -5.68 -2.82 -21.41
C ASP A 29 -7.14 -2.95 -21.83
N MET A 30 -8.05 -2.90 -20.89
CA MET A 30 -9.46 -2.96 -21.18
C MET A 30 -9.91 -1.75 -21.98
N GLU A 31 -9.36 -0.60 -21.64
CA GLU A 31 -9.72 0.60 -22.36
C GLU A 31 -9.27 0.49 -23.81
N MET A 32 -8.07 0.02 -24.04
CA MET A 32 -7.54 -0.13 -25.38
C MET A 32 -8.29 -1.18 -26.17
N ALA A 33 -8.85 -2.14 -25.50
CA ALA A 33 -9.60 -3.19 -26.17
C ALA A 33 -11.07 -2.83 -26.35
N GLY A 34 -11.46 -1.64 -25.93
CA GLY A 34 -12.86 -1.25 -26.09
C GLY A 34 -13.77 -1.84 -25.05
N GLY A 35 -13.23 -2.14 -23.87
CA GLY A 35 -14.05 -2.74 -22.83
C GLY A 35 -15.06 -1.80 -22.24
N ASP A 36 -15.82 -2.32 -21.29
CA ASP A 36 -16.91 -1.58 -20.68
C ASP A 36 -16.37 -0.41 -19.87
N PRO A 37 -16.72 0.82 -20.23
CA PRO A 37 -16.19 1.97 -19.51
C PRO A 37 -16.55 1.98 -18.04
N GLU A 38 -17.69 1.42 -17.69
CA GLU A 38 -18.08 1.42 -16.31
C GLU A 38 -17.17 0.52 -15.48
N VAL A 39 -16.80 -0.62 -16.02
CA VAL A 39 -15.89 -1.52 -15.33
C VAL A 39 -14.52 -0.88 -15.24
N ILE A 40 -14.07 -0.22 -16.30
CA ILE A 40 -12.77 0.43 -16.30
C ILE A 40 -12.73 1.51 -15.20
N THR A 41 -13.78 2.30 -15.10
CA THR A 41 -13.84 3.34 -14.08
C THR A 41 -13.80 2.71 -12.68
N LYS A 42 -14.51 1.60 -12.49
CA LYS A 42 -14.51 0.96 -11.19
C LYS A 42 -13.13 0.41 -10.84
N LEU A 43 -12.41 -0.11 -11.83
CA LEU A 43 -11.07 -0.61 -11.56
C LEU A 43 -10.13 0.51 -11.14
N ILE A 44 -10.23 1.66 -11.81
CA ILE A 44 -9.37 2.78 -11.48
C ILE A 44 -9.71 3.34 -10.11
N ASN A 45 -11.00 3.51 -9.83
CA ASN A 45 -11.40 4.04 -8.53
C ASN A 45 -11.07 3.05 -7.41
N GLY A 46 -11.19 1.75 -7.71
CA GLY A 46 -10.84 0.73 -6.74
C GLY A 46 -9.35 0.72 -6.44
N ALA A 47 -8.54 0.91 -7.47
CA ALA A 47 -7.09 0.97 -7.26
C ALA A 47 -6.73 2.15 -6.37
N ASP A 48 -7.37 3.30 -6.58
CA ASP A 48 -7.09 4.46 -5.75
C ASP A 48 -7.54 4.24 -4.31
N ALA A 49 -8.70 3.63 -4.12
CA ALA A 49 -9.20 3.37 -2.78
C ALA A 49 -8.31 2.37 -2.07
N MET A 50 -7.83 1.36 -2.80
CA MET A 50 -6.95 0.38 -2.19
C MET A 50 -5.61 0.99 -1.84
N ARG A 51 -5.12 1.92 -2.66
CA ARG A 51 -3.87 2.57 -2.32
C ARG A 51 -4.00 3.37 -1.04
N ASP A 52 -5.11 4.08 -0.87
CA ASP A 52 -5.32 4.84 0.34
C ASP A 52 -5.42 3.91 1.55
N SER A 53 -6.13 2.81 1.41
CA SER A 53 -6.25 1.85 2.49
C SER A 53 -4.91 1.20 2.80
N ALA A 54 -4.13 0.92 1.77
CA ALA A 54 -2.82 0.32 1.97
C ALA A 54 -1.90 1.27 2.71
N ASN A 55 -1.96 2.55 2.41
CA ASN A 55 -1.13 3.52 3.11
C ASN A 55 -1.48 3.56 4.59
N ILE A 56 -2.78 3.48 4.91
CA ILE A 56 -3.19 3.45 6.30
C ILE A 56 -2.72 2.16 6.95
N TYR A 57 -2.92 1.05 6.28
CA TYR A 57 -2.50 -0.25 6.82
C TYR A 57 -1.00 -0.25 7.08
N LEU A 58 -0.22 0.26 6.12
CA LEU A 58 1.23 0.23 6.24
C LEU A 58 1.73 1.19 7.31
N SER A 59 1.00 2.28 7.57
CA SER A 59 1.35 3.16 8.67
C SER A 59 1.26 2.41 9.99
N TRP A 60 0.20 1.64 10.18
CA TRP A 60 0.06 0.86 11.40
C TRP A 60 1.09 -0.25 11.44
N ALA A 61 1.36 -0.90 10.32
CA ALA A 61 2.37 -1.95 10.28
C ALA A 61 3.72 -1.40 10.67
N ARG A 62 4.06 -0.22 10.19
CA ARG A 62 5.34 0.39 10.53
C ARG A 62 5.40 0.69 12.01
N HIS A 63 4.29 1.15 12.57
CA HIS A 63 4.25 1.44 13.99
C HIS A 63 4.57 0.17 14.79
N TYR A 64 3.95 -0.94 14.42
CA TYR A 64 4.17 -2.16 15.19
C TYR A 64 5.55 -2.76 14.93
N VAL A 65 6.08 -2.60 13.73
CA VAL A 65 7.44 -3.03 13.49
C VAL A 65 8.40 -2.23 14.36
N ASN A 66 8.18 -0.91 14.46
CA ASN A 66 9.03 -0.09 15.30
C ASN A 66 8.93 -0.49 16.76
N LEU A 67 7.72 -0.81 17.21
CA LEU A 67 7.57 -1.25 18.59
C LEU A 67 8.31 -2.55 18.83
N SER A 68 8.28 -3.46 17.85
CA SER A 68 8.95 -4.73 18.02
C SER A 68 10.47 -4.56 18.07
N GLU A 69 10.96 -3.48 17.50
CA GLU A 69 12.39 -3.22 17.53
C GLU A 69 12.79 -2.43 18.76
N GLY A 70 11.81 -2.12 19.58
CA GLY A 70 12.15 -1.67 20.91
C GLY A 70 12.26 -0.21 21.11
N GLY A 71 11.89 0.57 20.24
CA GLY A 71 12.13 1.89 20.54
C GLY A 71 11.28 2.87 20.08
N ALA A 72 10.18 2.49 19.84
CA ALA A 72 9.49 3.36 19.20
C ALA A 72 8.53 4.16 19.82
N SER A 73 8.36 4.02 20.99
CA SER A 73 7.24 4.63 21.55
C SER A 73 7.21 6.06 21.24
N GLU A 74 8.25 6.73 21.32
CA GLU A 74 8.17 8.07 21.09
C GLU A 74 8.19 8.37 19.68
N ALA A 75 8.74 7.57 18.96
CA ALA A 75 8.83 7.90 17.61
C ALA A 75 7.55 7.95 16.99
N GLU A 76 6.69 7.33 17.54
CA GLU A 76 5.63 7.15 16.89
C GLU A 76 4.91 8.25 16.76
N GLU A 77 4.96 9.04 17.53
CA GLU A 77 4.18 9.96 17.33
C GLU A 77 4.46 10.55 16.16
N GLY A 78 5.41 10.48 15.72
CA GLY A 78 5.63 11.07 14.54
C GLY A 78 4.88 10.55 13.55
N GLU A 79 4.30 9.83 13.74
CA GLU A 79 3.77 9.30 12.94
C GLU A 79 3.19 9.85 11.98
N GLU A 80 2.86 10.66 12.05
CA GLU A 80 2.50 11.19 11.06
C GLU A 80 3.18 10.80 10.03
N ASP A 81 3.91 10.14 10.16
CA ASP A 81 4.59 9.58 9.19
C ASP A 81 3.85 8.91 8.25
N SER A 82 2.65 8.71 8.34
CA SER A 82 1.93 8.03 7.35
C SER A 82 2.18 8.69 6.03
N ALA A 83 2.53 9.89 6.03
CA ALA A 83 2.80 10.52 4.78
C ALA A 83 3.96 9.93 4.04
N ASP A 84 4.77 9.20 4.71
CA ASP A 84 5.89 8.60 4.06
C ASP A 84 5.54 7.38 3.26
N PHE A 85 4.40 6.83 3.42
CA PHE A 85 4.07 5.66 2.70
C PHE A 85 3.27 6.05 1.51
N GLN A 86 3.90 6.18 0.40
CA GLN A 86 3.20 6.47 -0.79
C GLN A 86 3.58 5.52 -1.85
N PHE A 87 2.68 5.07 -2.61
CA PHE A 87 2.94 4.15 -3.70
C PHE A 87 3.38 4.90 -4.93
#